data_6cea93946e7d7211d25e6c4aafd6f53a
#
_entry.id   6cea93946e7d7211d25e6c4aafd6f53a
#
_cell.length_a   1.000
_cell.length_b   1.000
_cell.length_c   1.000
_cell.angle_alpha   90.00
_cell.angle_beta   90.00
_cell.angle_gamma   90.00
#
_symmetry.space_group_name_H-M   'P 1'
#
loop_
_entity.id
_entity.type
_entity.pdbx_description
1 polymer ?
#
loop_
_entity_poly.entity_id
_entity_poly.type
_entity_poly.pdbx_seq_one_letter_code
_entity_poly.pdbx_strand_id
1 'polypeptide(L)'
;SDCPGDFNQALMELGAVICVPNGQAKCAECPIAFTCLAHRHDKADMIPVKAPKKARTQDNRTVFIIQDGECTAIRKRPEKGLLAGLYELPNIQGHLKSEDALLYVKELGLDPLYIEELPPAKHIFSHIEWRMQAY
;
A
#
# COMPACT_ATOMS: atom_id res chain seq x y z
N SER A 1 -10.76 -24.52 25.48
CA SER A 1 -10.48 -25.19 24.20
C SER A 1 -9.21 -26.01 24.33
N ASP A 2 -9.26 -27.27 23.94
CA ASP A 2 -8.10 -28.17 23.97
C ASP A 2 -7.13 -27.86 22.82
N CYS A 3 -7.57 -27.07 21.83
CA CYS A 3 -6.83 -26.65 20.67
C CYS A 3 -6.94 -25.11 20.50
N PRO A 4 -6.18 -24.30 21.25
CA PRO A 4 -6.31 -22.84 21.20
C PRO A 4 -5.90 -22.25 19.85
N GLY A 5 -4.99 -22.91 19.11
CA GLY A 5 -4.61 -22.50 17.76
C GLY A 5 -5.78 -22.59 16.78
N ASP A 6 -6.48 -23.71 16.77
CA ASP A 6 -7.64 -23.91 15.89
C ASP A 6 -8.79 -22.97 16.24
N PHE A 7 -8.99 -22.71 17.53
CA PHE A 7 -9.99 -21.75 17.98
C PHE A 7 -9.70 -20.33 17.47
N ASN A 8 -8.45 -19.87 17.57
CA ASN A 8 -8.04 -18.55 17.06
C ASN A 8 -8.19 -18.48 15.54
N GLN A 9 -7.81 -19.54 14.82
CA GLN A 9 -7.98 -19.60 13.38
C GLN A 9 -9.47 -19.53 13.00
N ALA A 10 -10.34 -20.29 13.69
CA ALA A 10 -11.79 -20.26 13.46
C ALA A 10 -12.38 -18.86 13.66
N LEU A 11 -11.92 -18.09 14.67
CA LEU A 11 -12.36 -16.71 14.87
C LEU A 11 -11.92 -15.78 13.73
N MET A 12 -10.71 -15.95 13.22
CA MET A 12 -10.25 -15.18 12.07
C MET A 12 -11.05 -15.49 10.81
N GLU A 13 -11.31 -16.76 10.52
CA GLU A 13 -12.15 -17.22 9.39
C GLU A 13 -13.58 -16.67 9.53
N LEU A 14 -14.17 -16.73 10.72
CA LEU A 14 -15.48 -16.15 10.98
C LEU A 14 -15.54 -14.67 10.63
N GLY A 15 -14.51 -13.91 11.01
CA GLY A 15 -14.37 -12.49 10.69
C GLY A 15 -14.12 -12.20 9.21
N ALA A 16 -13.56 -13.15 8.49
CA ALA A 16 -13.27 -13.00 7.05
C ALA A 16 -14.47 -13.32 6.15
N VAL A 17 -15.27 -14.34 6.49
CA VAL A 17 -16.29 -14.90 5.56
C VAL A 17 -17.74 -14.72 6.03
N ILE A 18 -17.98 -14.58 7.33
CA ILE A 18 -19.33 -14.47 7.91
C ILE A 18 -19.56 -13.10 8.53
N CYS A 19 -18.77 -12.72 9.52
CA CYS A 19 -18.90 -11.47 10.25
C CYS A 19 -18.01 -10.38 9.64
N VAL A 20 -18.21 -10.13 8.35
CA VAL A 20 -17.34 -9.25 7.56
C VAL A 20 -17.41 -7.78 8.02
N PRO A 21 -16.26 -7.10 8.23
CA PRO A 21 -16.26 -5.75 8.79
C PRO A 21 -16.68 -4.65 7.80
N ASN A 22 -16.78 -4.94 6.50
CA ASN A 22 -17.07 -3.97 5.43
C ASN A 22 -18.29 -4.35 4.60
N GLY A 23 -19.21 -5.13 5.16
CA GLY A 23 -20.43 -5.57 4.50
C GLY A 23 -21.49 -5.94 5.52
N GLN A 24 -22.59 -6.49 5.04
CA GLN A 24 -23.63 -7.01 5.90
C GLN A 24 -23.18 -8.36 6.50
N ALA A 25 -23.21 -8.47 7.82
CA ALA A 25 -22.88 -9.70 8.51
C ALA A 25 -23.89 -10.79 8.19
N LYS A 26 -23.43 -11.99 7.86
CA LYS A 26 -24.27 -13.14 7.55
C LYS A 26 -24.69 -13.89 8.83
N CYS A 27 -25.44 -13.22 9.69
CA CYS A 27 -25.81 -13.76 11.01
C CYS A 27 -26.62 -15.06 10.93
N ALA A 28 -27.40 -15.27 9.90
CA ALA A 28 -28.16 -16.50 9.70
C ALA A 28 -27.28 -17.74 9.42
N GLU A 29 -26.07 -17.52 8.87
CA GLU A 29 -25.09 -18.58 8.57
C GLU A 29 -24.06 -18.74 9.71
N CYS A 30 -24.11 -17.88 10.76
CA CYS A 30 -23.09 -17.81 11.78
C CYS A 30 -23.22 -18.95 12.79
N PRO A 31 -22.20 -19.81 12.97
CA PRO A 31 -22.26 -20.96 13.87
C PRO A 31 -22.36 -20.56 15.35
N ILE A 32 -22.03 -19.31 15.70
CA ILE A 32 -22.10 -18.79 17.06
C ILE A 32 -23.19 -17.72 17.25
N ALA A 33 -24.15 -17.61 16.32
CA ALA A 33 -25.22 -16.62 16.38
C ALA A 33 -26.03 -16.69 17.67
N PHE A 34 -26.25 -17.90 18.21
CA PHE A 34 -27.05 -18.13 19.41
C PHE A 34 -26.44 -17.53 20.68
N THR A 35 -25.12 -17.34 20.74
CA THR A 35 -24.40 -16.68 21.85
C THR A 35 -24.05 -15.24 21.57
N CYS A 36 -24.26 -14.76 20.35
CA CYS A 36 -23.83 -13.45 19.93
C CYS A 36 -24.73 -12.34 20.48
N LEU A 37 -24.19 -11.49 21.34
CA LEU A 37 -24.92 -10.34 21.88
C LEU A 37 -25.25 -9.29 20.81
N ALA A 38 -24.36 -9.09 19.84
CA ALA A 38 -24.59 -8.14 18.74
C ALA A 38 -25.79 -8.57 17.89
N HIS A 39 -25.90 -9.86 17.57
CA HIS A 39 -27.06 -10.41 16.86
C HIS A 39 -28.33 -10.33 17.68
N ARG A 40 -28.27 -10.69 18.95
CA ARG A 40 -29.43 -10.63 19.88
C ARG A 40 -30.01 -9.22 20.04
N HIS A 41 -29.19 -8.19 19.94
CA HIS A 41 -29.57 -6.79 20.10
C HIS A 41 -29.68 -6.02 18.78
N ASP A 42 -29.68 -6.69 17.63
CA ASP A 42 -29.74 -6.11 16.29
C ASP A 42 -28.65 -5.04 16.04
N LYS A 43 -27.45 -5.25 16.60
CA LYS A 43 -26.31 -4.34 16.51
C LYS A 43 -25.16 -4.85 15.65
N ALA A 44 -25.35 -5.97 14.95
CA ALA A 44 -24.27 -6.58 14.16
C ALA A 44 -23.70 -5.62 13.10
N ASP A 45 -24.55 -4.84 12.45
CA ASP A 45 -24.15 -3.89 11.42
C ASP A 45 -23.45 -2.63 11.97
N MET A 46 -23.55 -2.40 13.28
CA MET A 46 -22.90 -1.28 13.97
C MET A 46 -21.49 -1.63 14.49
N ILE A 47 -21.09 -2.88 14.39
CA ILE A 47 -19.83 -3.40 14.94
C ILE A 47 -18.97 -3.97 13.81
N PRO A 48 -17.66 -3.69 13.81
CA PRO A 48 -16.93 -2.84 14.76
C PRO A 48 -17.18 -1.35 14.56
N VAL A 49 -17.17 -0.59 15.65
CA VAL A 49 -17.20 0.88 15.59
C VAL A 49 -15.87 1.35 14.98
N LYS A 50 -15.94 1.91 13.78
CA LYS A 50 -14.75 2.34 13.04
C LYS A 50 -14.46 3.80 13.31
N ALA A 51 -13.26 4.08 13.77
CA ALA A 51 -12.77 5.45 13.80
C ALA A 51 -12.69 6.01 12.36
N PRO A 52 -12.93 7.32 12.17
CA PRO A 52 -12.76 7.92 10.86
C PRO A 52 -11.34 7.72 10.36
N LYS A 53 -11.21 7.29 9.11
CA LYS A 53 -9.89 7.08 8.50
C LYS A 53 -9.19 8.43 8.36
N LYS A 54 -7.97 8.54 8.89
CA LYS A 54 -7.11 9.69 8.63
C LYS A 54 -6.83 9.77 7.13
N ALA A 55 -6.82 11.00 6.59
CA ALA A 55 -6.39 11.23 5.22
C ALA A 55 -4.95 10.74 5.03
N ARG A 56 -4.68 10.11 3.89
CA ARG A 56 -3.32 9.70 3.54
C ARG A 56 -2.47 10.91 3.20
N THR A 57 -1.23 10.89 3.62
CA THR A 57 -0.24 11.85 3.15
C THR A 57 0.10 11.56 1.70
N GLN A 58 0.02 12.57 0.83
CA GLN A 58 0.45 12.44 -0.56
C GLN A 58 1.95 12.70 -0.66
N ASP A 59 2.67 11.81 -1.31
CA ASP A 59 4.10 11.92 -1.57
C ASP A 59 4.32 11.82 -3.09
N ASN A 60 4.59 12.96 -3.68
CA ASN A 60 4.87 13.08 -5.11
C ASN A 60 6.32 12.72 -5.37
N ARG A 61 6.57 11.89 -6.39
CA ARG A 61 7.91 11.41 -6.73
C ARG A 61 8.15 11.43 -8.22
N THR A 62 9.36 11.81 -8.60
CA THR A 62 9.90 11.53 -9.94
C THR A 62 10.80 10.31 -9.85
N VAL A 63 10.52 9.30 -10.66
CA VAL A 63 11.23 8.01 -10.70
C VAL A 63 12.01 7.95 -12.01
N PHE A 64 13.26 7.50 -11.94
CA PHE A 64 14.13 7.35 -13.10
C PHE A 64 14.37 5.87 -13.41
N ILE A 65 14.07 5.44 -14.64
CA ILE A 65 14.38 4.13 -15.17
C ILE A 65 15.60 4.29 -16.07
N ILE A 66 16.78 4.25 -15.47
CA ILE A 66 18.04 4.45 -16.15
C ILE A 66 18.57 3.10 -16.61
N GLN A 67 18.70 2.92 -17.91
CA GLN A 67 19.13 1.67 -18.53
C GLN A 67 20.38 1.87 -19.36
N ASP A 68 21.29 0.88 -19.29
CA ASP A 68 22.45 0.74 -20.17
C ASP A 68 22.53 -0.73 -20.61
N GLY A 69 22.16 -1.00 -21.84
CA GLY A 69 21.97 -2.35 -22.36
C GLY A 69 20.93 -3.13 -21.54
N GLU A 70 21.35 -4.24 -20.95
CA GLU A 70 20.49 -5.07 -20.08
C GLU A 70 20.54 -4.67 -18.59
N CYS A 71 21.34 -3.67 -18.25
CA CYS A 71 21.50 -3.20 -16.88
C CYS A 71 20.52 -2.08 -16.56
N THR A 72 19.93 -2.14 -15.37
CA THR A 72 19.08 -1.06 -14.82
C THR A 72 19.67 -0.54 -13.53
N ALA A 73 19.77 0.78 -13.41
CA ALA A 73 20.27 1.41 -12.19
C ALA A 73 19.28 1.23 -11.04
N ILE A 74 19.78 0.76 -9.89
CA ILE A 74 19.04 0.67 -8.65
C ILE A 74 19.85 1.28 -7.52
N ARG A 75 19.19 1.72 -6.47
CA ARG A 75 19.84 2.17 -5.22
C ARG A 75 19.22 1.48 -4.01
N LYS A 76 19.99 1.30 -2.95
CA LYS A 76 19.50 0.81 -1.67
C LYS A 76 18.85 1.95 -0.88
N ARG A 77 17.66 1.71 -0.34
CA ARG A 77 16.98 2.65 0.55
C ARG A 77 17.70 2.76 1.90
N PRO A 78 17.52 3.87 2.62
CA PRO A 78 18.04 4.01 3.98
C PRO A 78 17.55 2.88 4.90
N GLU A 79 18.30 2.61 5.94
CA GLU A 79 18.00 1.56 6.93
C GLU A 79 16.79 1.91 7.85
N LYS A 80 16.18 3.09 7.66
CA LYS A 80 15.00 3.55 8.42
C LYS A 80 13.95 4.15 7.48
N GLY A 81 12.69 4.03 7.88
CA GLY A 81 11.55 4.58 7.14
C GLY A 81 10.81 3.54 6.32
N LEU A 82 9.94 4.00 5.43
CA LEU A 82 9.12 3.15 4.58
C LEU A 82 9.98 2.31 3.64
N LEU A 83 9.77 0.98 3.60
CA LEU A 83 10.53 0.02 2.79
C LEU A 83 12.05 0.09 3.05
N ALA A 84 12.45 0.27 4.31
CA ALA A 84 13.86 0.38 4.72
C ALA A 84 14.71 -0.81 4.23
N GLY A 85 15.94 -0.52 3.75
CA GLY A 85 16.89 -1.53 3.31
C GLY A 85 16.58 -2.23 1.99
N LEU A 86 15.40 -2.02 1.39
CA LEU A 86 15.07 -2.56 0.07
C LEU A 86 15.75 -1.77 -1.05
N TYR A 87 15.86 -2.40 -2.22
CA TYR A 87 16.33 -1.72 -3.42
C TYR A 87 15.16 -1.04 -4.14
N GLU A 88 15.44 0.10 -4.75
CA GLU A 88 14.48 0.91 -5.51
C GLU A 88 15.13 1.50 -6.76
N LEU A 89 14.32 1.89 -7.74
CA LEU A 89 14.76 2.75 -8.82
C LEU A 89 15.17 4.12 -8.26
N PRO A 90 16.18 4.80 -8.82
CA PRO A 90 16.51 6.17 -8.46
C PRO A 90 15.26 7.06 -8.52
N ASN A 91 15.03 7.82 -7.47
CA ASN A 91 13.88 8.72 -7.41
C ASN A 91 14.17 9.92 -6.51
N ILE A 92 13.44 10.99 -6.73
CA ILE A 92 13.47 12.20 -5.91
C ILE A 92 12.07 12.63 -5.52
N GLN A 93 11.97 13.47 -4.52
CA GLN A 93 10.70 14.07 -4.10
C GLN A 93 10.25 15.15 -5.09
N GLY A 94 8.96 15.23 -5.35
CA GLY A 94 8.35 16.17 -6.29
C GLY A 94 8.19 15.58 -7.69
N HIS A 95 7.45 16.31 -8.54
CA HIS A 95 7.31 16.00 -9.95
C HIS A 95 8.19 16.97 -10.75
N LEU A 96 9.17 16.45 -11.48
CA LEU A 96 9.96 17.20 -12.43
C LEU A 96 9.30 17.19 -13.80
N LYS A 97 9.54 18.26 -14.57
CA LYS A 97 9.29 18.25 -16.01
C LYS A 97 10.44 17.50 -16.71
N SER A 98 10.20 17.09 -17.95
CA SER A 98 11.18 16.34 -18.75
C SER A 98 12.54 17.04 -18.85
N GLU A 99 12.55 18.37 -19.01
CA GLU A 99 13.79 19.16 -19.07
C GLU A 99 14.59 19.10 -17.77
N ASP A 100 13.91 19.28 -16.63
CA ASP A 100 14.51 19.23 -15.29
C ASP A 100 14.97 17.80 -14.94
N ALA A 101 14.20 16.80 -15.38
CA ALA A 101 14.56 15.39 -15.21
C ALA A 101 15.86 15.05 -15.97
N LEU A 102 16.01 15.57 -17.20
CA LEU A 102 17.23 15.43 -18.00
C LEU A 102 18.43 16.10 -17.32
N LEU A 103 18.24 17.32 -16.80
CA LEU A 103 19.29 18.04 -16.07
C LEU A 103 19.73 17.27 -14.84
N TYR A 104 18.80 16.76 -14.07
CA TYR A 104 19.09 15.95 -12.89
C TYR A 104 19.93 14.70 -13.21
N VAL A 105 19.59 13.99 -14.27
CA VAL A 105 20.36 12.80 -14.71
C VAL A 105 21.78 13.17 -15.14
N LYS A 106 21.94 14.32 -15.82
CA LYS A 106 23.26 14.85 -16.19
C LYS A 106 24.09 15.27 -14.97
N GLU A 107 23.47 15.83 -13.93
CA GLU A 107 24.15 16.16 -12.66
C GLU A 107 24.67 14.91 -11.93
N LEU A 108 24.05 13.74 -12.16
CA LEU A 108 24.57 12.45 -11.70
C LEU A 108 25.79 11.95 -12.49
N GLY A 109 26.25 12.69 -13.48
CA GLY A 109 27.39 12.33 -14.34
C GLY A 109 27.03 11.36 -15.46
N LEU A 110 25.75 11.25 -15.80
CA LEU A 110 25.27 10.38 -16.89
C LEU A 110 24.97 11.23 -18.13
N ASP A 111 25.15 10.65 -19.30
CA ASP A 111 24.85 11.28 -20.60
C ASP A 111 23.78 10.46 -21.35
N PRO A 112 22.50 10.68 -21.06
CA PRO A 112 21.42 9.89 -21.66
C PRO A 112 21.29 10.20 -23.16
N LEU A 113 21.14 9.15 -23.98
CA LEU A 113 20.92 9.25 -25.41
C LEU A 113 19.53 9.80 -25.75
N TYR A 114 18.54 9.46 -24.94
CA TYR A 114 17.17 9.97 -25.03
C TYR A 114 16.50 9.95 -23.67
N ILE A 115 15.38 10.65 -23.55
CA ILE A 115 14.50 10.63 -22.40
C ILE A 115 13.07 10.43 -22.89
N GLU A 116 12.32 9.59 -22.20
CA GLU A 116 10.92 9.32 -22.46
C GLU A 116 10.11 9.49 -21.17
N GLU A 117 8.99 10.18 -21.27
CA GLU A 117 8.04 10.28 -20.17
C GLU A 117 7.10 9.08 -20.19
N LEU A 118 7.03 8.35 -19.09
CA LEU A 118 6.17 7.19 -18.93
C LEU A 118 4.82 7.58 -18.31
N PRO A 119 3.78 6.76 -18.51
CA PRO A 119 2.49 6.99 -17.86
C PRO A 119 2.61 7.11 -16.34
N PRO A 120 1.89 8.06 -15.72
CA PRO A 120 1.95 8.25 -14.28
C PRO A 120 1.48 7.01 -13.53
N ALA A 121 2.12 6.71 -12.42
CA ALA A 121 1.79 5.58 -11.57
C ALA A 121 1.41 6.04 -10.15
N LYS A 122 0.60 5.22 -9.48
CA LYS A 122 0.19 5.45 -8.11
C LYS A 122 0.34 4.18 -7.29
N HIS A 123 0.88 4.32 -6.07
CA HIS A 123 0.89 3.24 -5.10
C HIS A 123 0.36 3.72 -3.75
N ILE A 124 -0.48 2.88 -3.12
CA ILE A 124 -1.17 3.22 -1.88
C ILE A 124 -0.66 2.33 -0.76
N PHE A 125 0.00 2.93 0.22
CA PHE A 125 0.29 2.32 1.51
C PHE A 125 -0.83 2.62 2.53
N SER A 126 -0.74 2.08 3.72
CA SER A 126 -1.76 2.31 4.77
C SER A 126 -1.97 3.79 5.07
N HIS A 127 -0.91 4.59 5.13
CA HIS A 127 -0.92 6.00 5.56
C HIS A 127 -0.33 6.98 4.54
N ILE A 128 0.29 6.49 3.45
CA ILE A 128 0.93 7.29 2.40
C ILE A 128 0.39 6.86 1.03
N GLU A 129 0.18 7.82 0.15
CA GLU A 129 -0.09 7.62 -1.27
C GLU A 129 1.06 8.20 -2.09
N TRP A 130 1.82 7.35 -2.77
CA TRP A 130 2.81 7.78 -3.74
C TRP A 130 2.15 8.07 -5.07
N ARG A 131 2.44 9.26 -5.60
CA ARG A 131 2.11 9.68 -6.96
C ARG A 131 3.41 9.83 -7.71
N MET A 132 3.62 8.98 -8.70
CA MET A 132 4.89 8.86 -9.40
C MET A 132 4.73 9.31 -10.84
N GLN A 133 5.65 10.19 -11.26
CA GLN A 133 5.96 10.46 -12.65
C GLN A 133 7.28 9.78 -12.96
N ALA A 134 7.40 9.10 -14.09
CA ALA A 134 8.59 8.34 -14.41
C ALA A 134 9.16 8.74 -15.78
N TYR A 135 10.47 8.66 -15.87
CA TYR A 135 11.23 8.91 -17.07
C TYR A 135 12.20 7.76 -17.33
#